data_32eb526c479f0159b2e677ca3dc7daf2
#
_entry.id   32eb526c479f0159b2e677ca3dc7daf2
#
_cell.length_a   1.000
_cell.length_b   1.000
_cell.length_c   1.000
_cell.angle_alpha   90.00
_cell.angle_beta   90.00
_cell.angle_gamma   90.00
#
_symmetry.space_group_name_H-M   'P 1'
#
loop_
_entity.id
_entity.type
_entity.pdbx_description
1 polymer ?
#
loop_
_entity_poly.entity_id
_entity_poly.type
_entity_poly.pdbx_seq_one_letter_code
_entity_poly.pdbx_strand_id
1 'polypeptide(L)'
;MWIGKGDVLANDTNGVMGASGATGAKSVPLIEFRDVLFSYAGHTVVDGVSLQVDRGELVALLGPNGCGKTTIMRLINGLELADAGAYLFDGHVIDAAYLKDSAAAQRFHQRVGFVFQNADAQLFCATVGEEVAFGPAQMGLPTDELERRVRDAMELFQVADLVDASPYQLSGGQKKRVALAAVVSMNPDILVLD
;
A
#
# COMPACT_ATOMS: atom_id res chain seq x y z
N MET A 1 -10.60 -17.62 -2.37
CA MET A 1 -10.46 -16.16 -2.19
C MET A 1 -11.12 -15.48 -3.38
N TRP A 2 -11.94 -14.45 -3.17
CA TRP A 2 -12.56 -13.68 -4.24
C TRP A 2 -11.91 -12.28 -4.29
N ILE A 3 -11.53 -11.81 -5.47
CA ILE A 3 -10.95 -10.51 -5.71
C ILE A 3 -11.97 -9.71 -6.50
N GLY A 4 -12.57 -8.69 -5.86
CA GLY A 4 -13.50 -7.77 -6.51
C GLY A 4 -12.79 -6.51 -6.94
N LYS A 5 -12.99 -6.12 -8.20
CA LYS A 5 -12.58 -4.78 -8.70
C LYS A 5 -13.79 -3.87 -8.61
N GLY A 6 -13.60 -2.66 -8.08
CA GLY A 6 -14.61 -1.62 -8.03
C GLY A 6 -14.08 -0.36 -8.68
N ASP A 7 -14.87 0.23 -9.57
CA ASP A 7 -14.60 1.57 -10.08
C ASP A 7 -14.87 2.59 -8.97
N VAL A 8 -13.92 3.48 -8.73
CA VAL A 8 -14.15 4.65 -7.89
C VAL A 8 -15.13 5.54 -8.64
N LEU A 9 -16.40 5.52 -8.21
CA LEU A 9 -17.42 6.43 -8.73
C LEU A 9 -16.99 7.86 -8.38
N ALA A 10 -16.43 8.57 -9.34
CA ALA A 10 -16.52 10.03 -9.34
C ALA A 10 -18.02 10.39 -9.38
N ASN A 11 -18.45 11.20 -8.43
CA ASN A 11 -19.82 11.65 -8.30
C ASN A 11 -20.22 12.48 -9.53
N ASP A 12 -20.78 11.83 -10.55
CA ASP A 12 -21.53 12.48 -11.61
C ASP A 12 -22.91 11.82 -11.71
N THR A 13 -23.90 12.57 -11.24
CA THR A 13 -25.32 12.30 -11.46
C THR A 13 -25.64 12.41 -12.93
N ASN A 14 -25.65 11.31 -13.67
CA ASN A 14 -26.62 11.02 -14.74
C ASN A 14 -26.28 9.66 -15.38
N GLY A 15 -27.25 8.75 -15.31
CA GLY A 15 -27.12 7.42 -15.88
C GLY A 15 -27.02 7.43 -17.38
N VAL A 16 -26.13 6.58 -17.90
CA VAL A 16 -26.34 5.78 -19.12
C VAL A 16 -25.38 4.58 -19.05
N MET A 17 -25.92 3.37 -19.09
CA MET A 17 -25.16 2.16 -19.41
C MET A 17 -24.59 2.28 -20.83
N GLY A 18 -23.27 2.18 -20.95
CA GLY A 18 -22.58 2.09 -22.23
C GLY A 18 -21.33 1.23 -22.08
N ALA A 19 -21.42 -0.05 -22.41
CA ALA A 19 -20.26 -0.88 -22.68
C ALA A 19 -19.53 -0.30 -23.90
N SER A 20 -18.38 0.31 -23.69
CA SER A 20 -17.51 0.75 -24.79
C SER A 20 -16.18 0.01 -24.66
N GLY A 21 -15.99 -0.99 -25.53
CA GLY A 21 -14.71 -1.62 -25.78
C GLY A 21 -13.74 -0.60 -26.38
N ALA A 22 -12.77 -0.17 -25.62
CA ALA A 22 -11.61 0.56 -26.11
C ALA A 22 -10.46 -0.42 -26.30
N THR A 23 -10.21 -0.78 -27.56
CA THR A 23 -8.94 -1.34 -28.06
C THR A 23 -7.85 -0.25 -27.98
N GLY A 24 -7.34 0.00 -26.78
CA GLY A 24 -6.14 0.77 -26.54
C GLY A 24 -4.99 -0.16 -26.17
N ALA A 25 -3.75 0.20 -26.51
CA ALA A 25 -2.56 -0.54 -26.06
C ALA A 25 -2.69 -0.83 -24.58
N LYS A 26 -2.62 -2.12 -24.16
CA LYS A 26 -2.70 -2.49 -22.74
C LYS A 26 -1.59 -1.79 -22.00
N SER A 27 -1.93 -0.86 -21.13
CA SER A 27 -0.99 -0.27 -20.19
C SER A 27 -0.41 -1.39 -19.31
N VAL A 28 0.86 -1.25 -18.93
CA VAL A 28 1.48 -2.17 -17.98
C VAL A 28 0.73 -2.07 -16.66
N PRO A 29 0.21 -3.19 -16.11
CA PRO A 29 -0.46 -3.18 -14.81
C PRO A 29 0.49 -2.64 -13.73
N LEU A 30 -0.05 -1.97 -12.71
CA LEU A 30 0.75 -1.51 -11.57
C LEU A 30 1.20 -2.69 -10.71
N ILE A 31 0.30 -3.68 -10.50
CA ILE A 31 0.60 -4.97 -9.87
C ILE A 31 0.22 -6.08 -10.82
N GLU A 32 1.09 -7.08 -10.93
CA GLU A 32 0.80 -8.31 -11.64
C GLU A 32 1.38 -9.51 -10.90
N PHE A 33 0.52 -10.45 -10.50
CA PHE A 33 0.90 -11.77 -10.03
C PHE A 33 0.67 -12.77 -11.16
N ARG A 34 1.65 -13.63 -11.40
CA ARG A 34 1.60 -14.72 -12.39
C ARG A 34 1.88 -16.03 -11.67
N ASP A 35 0.84 -16.84 -11.45
CA ASP A 35 0.89 -18.16 -10.82
C ASP A 35 1.72 -18.18 -9.51
N VAL A 36 1.51 -17.17 -8.66
CA VAL A 36 2.28 -16.96 -7.43
C VAL A 36 1.93 -18.05 -6.42
N LEU A 37 2.98 -18.72 -5.94
CA LEU A 37 2.96 -19.69 -4.85
C LEU A 37 3.71 -19.13 -3.65
N PHE A 38 3.17 -19.34 -2.45
CA PHE A 38 3.88 -19.00 -1.21
C PHE A 38 3.46 -19.91 -0.05
N SER A 39 4.44 -20.32 0.76
CA SER A 39 4.25 -21.25 1.88
C SER A 39 4.96 -20.77 3.14
N TYR A 40 4.32 -20.92 4.31
CA TYR A 40 4.98 -20.79 5.61
C TYR A 40 5.34 -22.17 6.15
N ALA A 41 6.62 -22.43 6.42
CA ALA A 41 7.11 -23.68 6.99
C ALA A 41 6.53 -24.94 6.31
N GLY A 42 6.43 -24.91 4.97
CA GLY A 42 5.94 -26.03 4.16
C GLY A 42 4.41 -26.10 4.04
N HIS A 43 3.66 -25.19 4.66
CA HIS A 43 2.21 -25.08 4.48
C HIS A 43 1.90 -24.04 3.43
N THR A 44 1.34 -24.46 2.29
CA THR A 44 0.95 -23.56 1.21
C THR A 44 -0.20 -22.66 1.65
N VAL A 45 0.00 -21.35 1.51
CA VAL A 45 -0.98 -20.31 1.89
C VAL A 45 -1.50 -19.58 0.66
N VAL A 46 -0.64 -19.38 -0.32
CA VAL A 46 -1.00 -18.82 -1.63
C VAL A 46 -0.66 -19.87 -2.67
N ASP A 47 -1.63 -20.30 -3.46
CA ASP A 47 -1.51 -21.43 -4.39
C ASP A 47 -1.93 -21.01 -5.81
N GLY A 48 -0.94 -20.76 -6.66
CA GLY A 48 -1.14 -20.42 -8.07
C GLY A 48 -1.99 -19.16 -8.33
N VAL A 49 -1.81 -18.14 -7.48
CA VAL A 49 -2.62 -16.92 -7.61
C VAL A 49 -2.10 -16.05 -8.75
N SER A 50 -3.02 -15.72 -9.68
CA SER A 50 -2.78 -14.75 -10.75
C SER A 50 -3.77 -13.60 -10.61
N LEU A 51 -3.28 -12.37 -10.60
CA LEU A 51 -4.09 -11.15 -10.49
C LEU A 51 -3.38 -9.97 -11.17
N GLN A 52 -4.15 -8.99 -11.58
CA GLN A 52 -3.64 -7.72 -12.10
C GLN A 52 -4.41 -6.58 -11.46
N VAL A 53 -3.69 -5.50 -11.11
CA VAL A 53 -4.26 -4.25 -10.63
C VAL A 53 -3.70 -3.12 -11.48
N ASP A 54 -4.58 -2.38 -12.12
CA ASP A 54 -4.22 -1.22 -12.92
C ASP A 54 -4.13 0.05 -12.05
N ARG A 55 -3.51 1.11 -12.59
CA ARG A 55 -3.44 2.40 -11.89
C ARG A 55 -4.84 2.98 -11.69
N GLY A 56 -5.11 3.46 -10.48
CA GLY A 56 -6.40 4.05 -10.10
C GLY A 56 -7.50 3.04 -9.78
N GLU A 57 -7.21 1.73 -9.80
CA GLU A 57 -8.17 0.73 -9.35
C GLU A 57 -8.25 0.63 -7.83
N LEU A 58 -9.47 0.40 -7.33
CA LEU A 58 -9.75 -0.03 -5.97
C LEU A 58 -10.04 -1.53 -5.96
N VAL A 59 -9.23 -2.29 -5.23
CA VAL A 59 -9.36 -3.75 -5.14
C VAL A 59 -9.63 -4.17 -3.71
N ALA A 60 -10.66 -5.00 -3.49
CA ALA A 60 -10.96 -5.60 -2.20
C ALA A 60 -10.64 -7.10 -2.20
N LEU A 61 -9.86 -7.55 -1.22
CA LEU A 61 -9.59 -8.96 -0.97
C LEU A 61 -10.62 -9.52 0.01
N LEU A 62 -11.54 -10.35 -0.47
CA LEU A 62 -12.60 -10.95 0.33
C LEU A 62 -12.36 -12.44 0.56
N GLY A 63 -12.69 -12.90 1.76
CA GLY A 63 -12.57 -14.31 2.13
C GLY A 63 -12.55 -14.52 3.65
N PRO A 64 -12.68 -15.77 4.12
CA PRO A 64 -12.65 -16.10 5.54
C PRO A 64 -11.29 -15.78 6.18
N ASN A 65 -11.24 -15.75 7.51
CA ASN A 65 -9.99 -15.59 8.23
C ASN A 65 -9.05 -16.77 7.93
N GLY A 66 -7.76 -16.47 7.75
CA GLY A 66 -6.75 -17.48 7.44
C GLY A 66 -6.66 -17.89 5.97
N CYS A 67 -7.45 -17.32 5.03
CA CYS A 67 -7.38 -17.68 3.61
C CYS A 67 -6.25 -17.00 2.82
N GLY A 68 -5.29 -16.35 3.48
CA GLY A 68 -4.11 -15.79 2.84
C GLY A 68 -4.19 -14.31 2.43
N LYS A 69 -5.23 -13.55 2.82
CA LYS A 69 -5.35 -12.11 2.48
C LYS A 69 -4.14 -11.29 2.92
N THR A 70 -3.81 -11.34 4.20
CA THR A 70 -2.62 -10.67 4.77
C THR A 70 -1.32 -11.12 4.08
N THR A 71 -1.22 -12.41 3.71
CA THR A 71 -0.06 -12.93 3.01
C THR A 71 0.08 -12.31 1.61
N ILE A 72 -1.02 -12.19 0.85
CA ILE A 72 -1.01 -11.50 -0.44
C ILE A 72 -0.61 -10.03 -0.27
N MET A 73 -1.15 -9.33 0.73
CA MET A 73 -0.77 -7.94 1.01
C MET A 73 0.72 -7.81 1.37
N ARG A 74 1.29 -8.78 2.11
CA ARG A 74 2.72 -8.84 2.43
C ARG A 74 3.57 -9.11 1.19
N LEU A 75 3.13 -10.00 0.31
CA LEU A 75 3.78 -10.23 -0.99
C LEU A 75 3.78 -8.96 -1.85
N ILE A 76 2.66 -8.23 -1.92
CA ILE A 76 2.56 -6.95 -2.63
C ILE A 76 3.58 -5.94 -2.08
N ASN A 77 3.82 -5.95 -0.78
CA ASN A 77 4.79 -5.04 -0.14
C ASN A 77 6.25 -5.53 -0.19
N GLY A 78 6.51 -6.74 -0.71
CA GLY A 78 7.85 -7.33 -0.67
C GLY A 78 8.33 -7.68 0.74
N LEU A 79 7.42 -7.77 1.72
CA LEU A 79 7.71 -8.28 3.07
C LEU A 79 7.84 -9.80 3.08
N GLU A 80 7.20 -10.45 2.13
CA GLU A 80 7.36 -11.86 1.76
C GLU A 80 7.67 -11.94 0.28
N LEU A 81 8.36 -13.00 -0.14
CA LEU A 81 8.71 -13.24 -1.53
C LEU A 81 8.07 -14.55 -1.99
N ALA A 82 7.61 -14.59 -3.24
CA ALA A 82 7.01 -15.78 -3.82
C ALA A 82 8.02 -16.93 -3.88
N ASP A 83 7.58 -18.15 -3.50
CA ASP A 83 8.35 -19.37 -3.64
C ASP A 83 8.44 -19.80 -5.12
N ALA A 84 7.37 -19.54 -5.88
CA ALA A 84 7.27 -19.79 -7.31
C ALA A 84 6.28 -18.82 -7.98
N GLY A 85 6.31 -18.78 -9.30
CA GLY A 85 5.59 -17.78 -10.09
C GLY A 85 6.35 -16.47 -10.15
N ALA A 86 5.66 -15.36 -10.43
CA ALA A 86 6.27 -14.04 -10.50
C ALA A 86 5.34 -12.95 -9.95
N TYR A 87 5.92 -12.06 -9.14
CA TYR A 87 5.30 -10.78 -8.79
C TYR A 87 5.99 -9.66 -9.56
N LEU A 88 5.21 -8.87 -10.28
CA LEU A 88 5.69 -7.69 -10.99
C LEU A 88 5.02 -6.44 -10.44
N PHE A 89 5.83 -5.42 -10.20
CA PHE A 89 5.40 -4.06 -9.87
C PHE A 89 5.85 -3.12 -10.98
N ASP A 90 4.89 -2.48 -11.65
CA ASP A 90 5.14 -1.56 -12.77
C ASP A 90 6.05 -2.22 -13.86
N GLY A 91 5.79 -3.50 -14.14
CA GLY A 91 6.52 -4.32 -15.11
C GLY A 91 7.88 -4.87 -14.63
N HIS A 92 8.34 -4.54 -13.42
CA HIS A 92 9.60 -5.05 -12.87
C HIS A 92 9.34 -6.22 -11.93
N VAL A 93 10.06 -7.33 -12.10
CA VAL A 93 9.98 -8.49 -11.20
C VAL A 93 10.52 -8.11 -9.83
N ILE A 94 9.71 -8.35 -8.79
CA ILE A 94 10.07 -8.13 -7.39
C ILE A 94 10.46 -9.47 -6.78
N ASP A 95 11.75 -9.69 -6.65
CA ASP A 95 12.35 -10.89 -6.09
C ASP A 95 13.50 -10.56 -5.12
N ALA A 96 14.14 -11.59 -4.60
CA ALA A 96 15.26 -11.41 -3.67
C ALA A 96 16.46 -10.68 -4.31
N ALA A 97 16.67 -10.82 -5.61
CA ALA A 97 17.76 -10.13 -6.30
C ALA A 97 17.46 -8.64 -6.43
N TYR A 98 16.21 -8.28 -6.77
CA TYR A 98 15.73 -6.90 -6.84
C TYR A 98 15.83 -6.20 -5.49
N LEU A 99 15.37 -6.85 -4.41
CA LEU A 99 15.36 -6.27 -3.07
C LEU A 99 16.73 -6.26 -2.37
N LYS A 100 17.73 -6.98 -2.88
CA LYS A 100 19.14 -6.86 -2.43
C LYS A 100 19.79 -5.56 -2.89
N ASP A 101 19.36 -4.97 -3.99
CA ASP A 101 19.79 -3.64 -4.40
C ASP A 101 19.06 -2.61 -3.51
N SER A 102 19.80 -2.00 -2.58
CA SER A 102 19.25 -1.06 -1.61
C SER A 102 18.55 0.14 -2.26
N ALA A 103 19.06 0.62 -3.39
CA ALA A 103 18.44 1.76 -4.10
C ALA A 103 17.14 1.33 -4.81
N ALA A 104 17.10 0.12 -5.37
CA ALA A 104 15.89 -0.44 -5.99
C ALA A 104 14.81 -0.71 -4.92
N ALA A 105 15.20 -1.36 -3.81
CA ALA A 105 14.32 -1.62 -2.69
C ALA A 105 13.74 -0.33 -2.09
N GLN A 106 14.57 0.70 -1.89
CA GLN A 106 14.11 1.99 -1.39
C GLN A 106 13.08 2.62 -2.33
N ARG A 107 13.35 2.67 -3.64
CA ARG A 107 12.39 3.19 -4.64
C ARG A 107 11.08 2.42 -4.64
N PHE A 108 11.14 1.09 -4.51
CA PHE A 108 9.97 0.23 -4.44
C PHE A 108 9.12 0.55 -3.19
N HIS A 109 9.73 0.56 -1.99
CA HIS A 109 9.01 0.83 -0.75
C HIS A 109 8.51 2.27 -0.61
N GLN A 110 9.10 3.24 -1.32
CA GLN A 110 8.55 4.60 -1.42
C GLN A 110 7.25 4.65 -2.23
N ARG A 111 7.08 3.73 -3.19
CA ARG A 111 5.93 3.67 -4.10
C ARG A 111 4.81 2.76 -3.59
N VAL A 112 5.10 1.84 -2.67
CA VAL A 112 4.13 0.88 -2.11
C VAL A 112 3.95 1.18 -0.64
N GLY A 113 2.87 1.90 -0.30
CA GLY A 113 2.50 2.21 1.07
C GLY A 113 1.74 1.05 1.73
N PHE A 114 2.08 0.72 2.98
CA PHE A 114 1.42 -0.34 3.74
C PHE A 114 0.94 0.17 5.09
N VAL A 115 -0.32 -0.08 5.40
CA VAL A 115 -0.89 0.22 6.73
C VAL A 115 -1.26 -1.10 7.39
N PHE A 116 -0.61 -1.37 8.53
CA PHE A 116 -0.85 -2.59 9.29
C PHE A 116 -2.21 -2.58 9.96
N GLN A 117 -2.82 -3.77 10.10
CA GLN A 117 -4.06 -3.96 10.83
C GLN A 117 -3.98 -3.40 12.27
N ASN A 118 -2.84 -3.62 12.93
CA ASN A 118 -2.55 -3.08 14.26
C ASN A 118 -1.66 -1.83 14.14
N ALA A 119 -2.25 -0.65 14.34
CA ALA A 119 -1.51 0.61 14.31
C ALA A 119 -0.42 0.70 15.40
N ASP A 120 -0.56 0.02 16.55
CA ASP A 120 0.46 0.01 17.60
C ASP A 120 1.77 -0.66 17.13
N ALA A 121 1.69 -1.57 16.16
CA ALA A 121 2.88 -2.20 15.57
C ALA A 121 3.58 -1.31 14.54
N GLN A 122 2.94 -0.24 14.10
CA GLN A 122 3.45 0.67 13.06
C GLN A 122 4.08 1.93 13.66
N LEU A 123 3.49 2.49 14.73
CA LEU A 123 3.88 3.78 15.30
C LEU A 123 5.03 3.60 16.31
N PHE A 124 6.15 4.32 16.10
CA PHE A 124 7.36 4.16 16.89
C PHE A 124 8.08 5.47 17.25
N CYS A 125 7.72 6.61 16.65
CA CYS A 125 8.31 7.90 16.95
C CYS A 125 7.82 8.50 18.28
N ALA A 126 8.50 9.52 18.78
CA ALA A 126 8.15 10.16 20.06
C ALA A 126 6.88 11.01 19.93
N THR A 127 6.69 11.68 18.80
CA THR A 127 5.53 12.53 18.51
C THR A 127 4.84 12.14 17.21
N VAL A 128 3.57 12.53 17.07
CA VAL A 128 2.79 12.36 15.84
C VAL A 128 3.43 13.10 14.66
N GLY A 129 3.96 14.30 14.89
CA GLY A 129 4.64 15.06 13.85
C GLY A 129 5.86 14.34 13.30
N GLU A 130 6.70 13.78 14.20
CA GLU A 130 7.86 12.97 13.80
C GLU A 130 7.44 11.70 13.06
N GLU A 131 6.36 11.04 13.49
CA GLU A 131 5.83 9.83 12.85
C GLU A 131 5.41 10.10 11.40
N VAL A 132 4.64 11.17 11.16
CA VAL A 132 4.17 11.55 9.82
C VAL A 132 5.32 12.06 8.94
N ALA A 133 6.33 12.71 9.54
CA ALA A 133 7.50 13.21 8.83
C ALA A 133 8.54 12.13 8.51
N PHE A 134 8.53 10.99 9.19
CA PHE A 134 9.59 9.99 9.10
C PHE A 134 9.82 9.50 7.67
N GLY A 135 8.76 9.06 6.99
CA GLY A 135 8.84 8.58 5.61
C GLY A 135 9.38 9.64 4.63
N PRO A 136 8.74 10.82 4.53
CA PRO A 136 9.21 11.92 3.69
C PRO A 136 10.65 12.34 3.97
N ALA A 137 11.09 12.34 5.24
CA ALA A 137 12.47 12.68 5.61
C ALA A 137 13.50 11.67 5.03
N GLN A 138 13.14 10.37 4.99
CA GLN A 138 13.99 9.33 4.39
C GLN A 138 14.06 9.41 2.86
N MET A 139 13.13 10.13 2.22
CA MET A 139 13.13 10.33 0.77
C MET A 139 14.11 11.38 0.28
N GLY A 140 14.73 12.14 1.20
CA GLY A 140 15.66 13.23 0.85
C GLY A 140 14.98 14.42 0.14
N LEU A 141 13.71 14.67 0.46
CA LEU A 141 12.95 15.77 -0.15
C LEU A 141 13.50 17.14 0.32
N PRO A 142 13.34 18.20 -0.49
CA PRO A 142 13.53 19.57 -0.04
C PRO A 142 12.64 19.88 1.18
N THR A 143 13.12 20.72 2.09
CA THR A 143 12.44 21.00 3.37
C THR A 143 11.00 21.50 3.17
N ASP A 144 10.80 22.41 2.24
CA ASP A 144 9.49 22.98 1.90
C ASP A 144 8.50 21.94 1.39
N GLU A 145 8.96 21.00 0.56
CA GLU A 145 8.14 19.89 0.05
C GLU A 145 7.82 18.89 1.18
N LEU A 146 8.79 18.57 2.03
CA LEU A 146 8.59 17.70 3.20
C LEU A 146 7.52 18.30 4.13
N GLU A 147 7.71 19.57 4.54
CA GLU A 147 6.76 20.25 5.42
C GLU A 147 5.35 20.33 4.82
N ARG A 148 5.26 20.59 3.51
CA ARG A 148 3.98 20.60 2.80
C ARG A 148 3.29 19.24 2.87
N ARG A 149 3.99 18.14 2.52
CA ARG A 149 3.43 16.78 2.54
C ARG A 149 2.96 16.35 3.93
N VAL A 150 3.76 16.65 4.95
CA VAL A 150 3.42 16.36 6.34
C VAL A 150 2.15 17.09 6.75
N ARG A 151 2.10 18.41 6.52
CA ARG A 151 0.91 19.22 6.82
C ARG A 151 -0.33 18.72 6.09
N ASP A 152 -0.23 18.54 4.76
CA ASP A 152 -1.35 18.10 3.93
C ASP A 152 -1.89 16.73 4.39
N ALA A 153 -1.01 15.79 4.76
CA ALA A 153 -1.40 14.49 5.28
C ALA A 153 -2.05 14.61 6.67
N MET A 154 -1.50 15.42 7.56
CA MET A 154 -2.07 15.62 8.90
C MET A 154 -3.46 16.30 8.85
N GLU A 155 -3.65 17.24 7.95
CA GLU A 155 -4.95 17.87 7.71
C GLU A 155 -5.96 16.88 7.11
N LEU A 156 -5.55 16.11 6.08
CA LEU A 156 -6.40 15.12 5.43
C LEU A 156 -6.96 14.10 6.42
N PHE A 157 -6.13 13.61 7.34
CA PHE A 157 -6.52 12.62 8.34
C PHE A 157 -6.99 13.23 9.67
N GLN A 158 -7.13 14.55 9.76
CA GLN A 158 -7.63 15.28 10.94
C GLN A 158 -6.83 14.93 12.21
N VAL A 159 -5.50 15.04 12.13
CA VAL A 159 -4.57 14.80 13.24
C VAL A 159 -3.59 15.95 13.45
N ALA A 160 -3.82 17.11 12.83
CA ALA A 160 -2.94 18.27 12.92
C ALA A 160 -2.87 18.85 14.34
N ASP A 161 -3.96 18.77 15.10
CA ASP A 161 -4.03 19.17 16.51
C ASP A 161 -3.26 18.23 17.46
N LEU A 162 -2.80 17.09 16.97
CA LEU A 162 -2.07 16.07 17.73
C LEU A 162 -0.56 16.09 17.46
N VAL A 163 -0.04 17.08 16.74
CA VAL A 163 1.36 17.11 16.24
C VAL A 163 2.40 16.84 17.32
N ASP A 164 2.22 17.42 18.50
CA ASP A 164 3.13 17.28 19.64
C ASP A 164 2.77 16.11 20.58
N ALA A 165 1.64 15.44 20.32
CA ALA A 165 1.19 14.33 21.16
C ALA A 165 2.04 13.06 20.92
N SER A 166 2.22 12.27 21.99
CA SER A 166 2.85 10.96 21.87
C SER A 166 1.85 9.96 21.28
N PRO A 167 2.21 9.16 20.25
CA PRO A 167 1.37 8.11 19.70
C PRO A 167 0.82 7.13 20.73
N TYR A 168 1.57 6.89 21.82
CA TYR A 168 1.14 5.98 22.89
C TYR A 168 -0.06 6.49 23.70
N GLN A 169 -0.31 7.81 23.70
CA GLN A 169 -1.42 8.44 24.42
C GLN A 169 -2.72 8.55 23.59
N LEU A 170 -2.67 8.15 22.33
CA LEU A 170 -3.77 8.27 21.40
C LEU A 170 -4.80 7.14 21.56
N SER A 171 -6.08 7.46 21.28
CA SER A 171 -7.10 6.44 21.11
C SER A 171 -6.81 5.57 19.88
N GLY A 172 -7.36 4.35 19.81
CA GLY A 172 -7.15 3.46 18.68
C GLY A 172 -7.57 4.06 17.32
N GLY A 173 -8.62 4.88 17.31
CA GLY A 173 -9.05 5.60 16.11
C GLY A 173 -8.06 6.69 15.68
N GLN A 174 -7.49 7.43 16.65
CA GLN A 174 -6.44 8.41 16.38
C GLN A 174 -5.17 7.75 15.86
N LYS A 175 -4.72 6.65 16.48
CA LYS A 175 -3.57 5.87 16.02
C LYS A 175 -3.71 5.41 14.58
N LYS A 176 -4.89 4.91 14.19
CA LYS A 176 -5.15 4.51 12.80
C LYS A 176 -5.07 5.70 11.83
N ARG A 177 -5.58 6.87 12.20
CA ARG A 177 -5.47 8.07 11.37
C ARG A 177 -4.03 8.55 11.24
N VAL A 178 -3.25 8.51 12.32
CA VAL A 178 -1.81 8.82 12.29
C VAL A 178 -1.05 7.84 11.42
N ALA A 179 -1.31 6.53 11.54
CA ALA A 179 -0.68 5.52 10.69
C ALA A 179 -0.98 5.73 9.19
N LEU A 180 -2.23 6.10 8.86
CA LEU A 180 -2.60 6.48 7.50
C LEU A 180 -1.90 7.75 7.04
N ALA A 181 -1.85 8.80 7.89
CA ALA A 181 -1.16 10.04 7.58
C ALA A 181 0.33 9.80 7.31
N ALA A 182 1.00 8.99 8.13
CA ALA A 182 2.41 8.64 7.98
C ALA A 182 2.73 7.93 6.65
N VAL A 183 1.83 7.05 6.18
CA VAL A 183 2.02 6.37 4.91
C VAL A 183 1.68 7.28 3.72
N VAL A 184 0.58 8.01 3.80
CA VAL A 184 0.11 8.88 2.70
C VAL A 184 1.02 10.09 2.49
N SER A 185 1.72 10.58 3.54
CA SER A 185 2.71 11.66 3.42
C SER A 185 3.86 11.34 2.45
N MET A 186 4.17 10.06 2.24
CA MET A 186 5.14 9.61 1.23
C MET A 186 4.63 9.74 -0.20
N ASN A 187 3.31 9.93 -0.40
CA ASN A 187 2.64 9.96 -1.70
C ASN A 187 2.89 8.69 -2.53
N PRO A 188 2.54 7.50 -2.02
CA PRO A 188 2.78 6.23 -2.70
C PRO A 188 1.89 6.06 -3.93
N ASP A 189 2.36 5.26 -4.92
CA ASP A 189 1.57 4.90 -6.12
C ASP A 189 0.44 3.93 -5.77
N ILE A 190 0.61 3.15 -4.72
CA ILE A 190 -0.37 2.19 -4.21
C ILE A 190 -0.43 2.24 -2.68
N LEU A 191 -1.64 2.10 -2.16
CA LEU A 191 -1.89 1.99 -0.72
C LEU A 191 -2.51 0.62 -0.42
N VAL A 192 -1.82 -0.16 0.39
CA VAL A 192 -2.28 -1.48 0.87
C VAL A 192 -2.76 -1.34 2.31
N LEU A 193 -4.00 -1.73 2.58
CA LEU A 193 -4.61 -1.67 3.92
C LEU A 193 -4.94 -3.08 4.39
N ASP A 194 -4.29 -3.54 5.47
CA ASP A 194 -4.53 -4.85 6.10
C ASP A 194 -5.49 -4.76 7.30
#